data_d8a87dffee038ebda1fa75c54028ed5b
#
_entry.id   d8a87dffee038ebda1fa75c54028ed5b
#
_cell.length_a   1.000
_cell.length_b   1.000
_cell.length_c   1.000
_cell.angle_alpha   90.00
_cell.angle_beta   90.00
_cell.angle_gamma   90.00
#
_symmetry.space_group_name_H-M   'P 1'
#
loop_
_entity.id
_entity.type
_entity.pdbx_description
1 polymer ?
#
loop_
_entity_poly.entity_id
_entity_poly.type
_entity_poly.pdbx_seq_one_letter_code
_entity_poly.pdbx_strand_id
1 'polypeptide(L)'
;MCPPNTCFLNKPLTFWEQNRYFIIGTLFFILLLALFFFYRIHNLNIIKKAQQKEIEAMANYKSLINNMPILYMQEEVITDKNGTPIELIYRNVNAHFEKKFFRKEKVIGRKASEIFLESMPPFLHFTQIALSENKIITFPYYFKKINTFYDIVLKANPQNKMIDVFCLDSTEL
;
A
#
# COMPACT_ATOMS: atom_id res chain seq x y z
N MET A 1 -79.46 26.07 37.99
CA MET A 1 -79.51 25.54 36.60
C MET A 1 -78.71 26.51 35.71
N CYS A 2 -77.56 26.07 35.16
CA CYS A 2 -76.83 26.91 34.18
C CYS A 2 -77.59 26.98 32.86
N PRO A 3 -77.63 28.14 32.19
CA PRO A 3 -78.30 28.27 30.89
C PRO A 3 -77.55 27.46 29.81
N PRO A 4 -78.25 26.90 28.81
CA PRO A 4 -77.72 25.94 27.84
C PRO A 4 -76.74 26.52 26.81
N ASN A 5 -76.30 27.76 26.91
CA ASN A 5 -75.36 28.42 25.98
C ASN A 5 -74.24 29.17 26.67
N THR A 6 -73.71 28.65 27.79
CA THR A 6 -72.47 29.19 28.30
C THR A 6 -71.28 28.61 27.49
N CYS A 7 -70.81 29.40 26.52
CA CYS A 7 -69.52 29.18 25.90
C CYS A 7 -68.46 29.20 27.00
N PHE A 8 -67.75 28.10 27.20
CA PHE A 8 -66.56 28.10 28.00
C PHE A 8 -65.49 28.92 27.29
N LEU A 9 -65.31 30.18 27.72
CA LEU A 9 -64.31 31.09 27.16
C LEU A 9 -62.86 30.59 27.39
N ASN A 10 -62.63 29.60 28.25
CA ASN A 10 -61.35 29.00 28.55
C ASN A 10 -61.47 27.49 28.63
N LYS A 11 -61.56 26.82 27.49
CA LYS A 11 -61.37 25.37 27.50
C LYS A 11 -59.87 25.10 27.79
N PRO A 12 -59.54 24.32 28.82
CA PRO A 12 -58.11 23.99 29.07
C PRO A 12 -57.52 23.30 27.84
N LEU A 13 -56.41 23.85 27.37
CA LEU A 13 -55.67 23.26 26.26
C LEU A 13 -55.30 21.82 26.60
N THR A 14 -55.44 20.91 25.66
CA THR A 14 -54.95 19.55 25.80
C THR A 14 -53.43 19.54 25.88
N PHE A 15 -52.83 18.53 26.53
CA PHE A 15 -51.36 18.36 26.59
C PHE A 15 -50.69 18.48 25.21
N TRP A 16 -51.36 17.99 24.17
CA TRP A 16 -50.90 18.05 22.81
C TRP A 16 -50.89 19.48 22.26
N GLU A 17 -51.99 20.23 22.48
CA GLU A 17 -52.11 21.62 22.01
C GLU A 17 -51.06 22.51 22.69
N GLN A 18 -50.74 22.26 23.92
CA GLN A 18 -49.74 23.00 24.68
C GLN A 18 -48.33 22.72 24.29
N ASN A 19 -48.00 21.43 23.94
CA ASN A 19 -46.63 20.99 23.75
C ASN A 19 -46.29 20.59 22.30
N ARG A 20 -47.24 20.73 21.32
CA ARG A 20 -47.06 20.22 19.96
C ARG A 20 -45.79 20.69 19.27
N TYR A 21 -45.42 21.93 19.44
CA TYR A 21 -44.21 22.47 18.78
C TYR A 21 -42.93 21.90 19.41
N PHE A 22 -42.95 21.71 20.69
CA PHE A 22 -41.83 21.07 21.40
C PHE A 22 -41.66 19.61 20.96
N ILE A 23 -42.76 18.85 20.88
CA ILE A 23 -42.76 17.46 20.45
C ILE A 23 -42.28 17.33 18.99
N ILE A 24 -42.80 18.17 18.09
CA ILE A 24 -42.38 18.20 16.68
C ILE A 24 -40.89 18.55 16.57
N GLY A 25 -40.42 19.53 17.32
CA GLY A 25 -39.00 19.94 17.32
C GLY A 25 -38.06 18.85 17.82
N THR A 26 -38.45 18.14 18.89
CA THR A 26 -37.65 17.01 19.40
C THR A 26 -37.61 15.83 18.43
N LEU A 27 -38.73 15.49 17.80
CA LEU A 27 -38.77 14.44 16.78
C LEU A 27 -37.92 14.81 15.55
N PHE A 28 -37.98 16.04 15.11
CA PHE A 28 -37.15 16.53 14.01
C PHE A 28 -35.66 16.47 14.35
N PHE A 29 -35.29 16.85 15.58
CA PHE A 29 -33.91 16.77 16.03
C PHE A 29 -33.39 15.34 16.09
N ILE A 30 -34.22 14.40 16.60
CA ILE A 30 -33.87 12.96 16.61
C ILE A 30 -33.67 12.43 15.20
N LEU A 31 -34.53 12.83 14.25
CA LEU A 31 -34.40 12.45 12.85
C LEU A 31 -33.06 12.94 12.25
N LEU A 32 -32.69 14.20 12.50
CA LEU A 32 -31.40 14.76 12.03
C LEU A 32 -30.21 14.01 12.62
N LEU A 33 -30.25 13.67 13.91
CA LEU A 33 -29.21 12.85 14.54
C LEU A 33 -29.12 11.46 13.89
N ALA A 34 -30.25 10.82 13.65
CA ALA A 34 -30.28 9.51 12.99
C ALA A 34 -29.68 9.56 11.59
N LEU A 35 -30.01 10.57 10.78
CA LEU A 35 -29.43 10.79 9.46
C LEU A 35 -27.92 11.07 9.53
N PHE A 36 -27.47 11.86 10.50
CA PHE A 36 -26.06 12.13 10.73
C PHE A 36 -25.28 10.85 11.07
N PHE A 37 -25.80 10.04 12.01
CA PHE A 37 -25.17 8.77 12.35
C PHE A 37 -25.16 7.77 11.19
N PHE A 38 -26.25 7.69 10.44
CA PHE A 38 -26.32 6.85 9.24
C PHE A 38 -25.26 7.24 8.21
N TYR A 39 -25.14 8.55 7.93
CA TYR A 39 -24.12 9.09 7.04
C TYR A 39 -22.69 8.75 7.52
N ARG A 40 -22.42 8.92 8.83
CA ARG A 40 -21.12 8.60 9.42
C ARG A 40 -20.79 7.11 9.29
N ILE A 41 -21.74 6.23 9.60
CA ILE A 41 -21.56 4.77 9.47
C ILE A 41 -21.30 4.40 8.00
N HIS A 42 -22.05 4.96 7.07
CA HIS A 42 -21.89 4.72 5.64
C HIS A 42 -20.48 5.10 5.17
N ASN A 43 -20.00 6.28 5.50
CA ASN A 43 -18.65 6.74 5.13
C ASN A 43 -17.55 5.86 5.75
N LEU A 44 -17.69 5.48 7.02
CA LEU A 44 -16.73 4.59 7.68
C LEU A 44 -16.67 3.22 6.98
N ASN A 45 -17.79 2.70 6.52
CA ASN A 45 -17.84 1.43 5.79
C ASN A 45 -17.16 1.52 4.42
N ILE A 46 -17.29 2.64 3.72
CA ILE A 46 -16.59 2.88 2.45
C ILE A 46 -15.06 2.88 2.68
N ILE A 47 -14.60 3.63 3.68
CA ILE A 47 -13.16 3.71 4.01
C ILE A 47 -12.62 2.32 4.38
N LYS A 48 -13.32 1.58 5.25
CA LYS A 48 -12.93 0.22 5.64
C LYS A 48 -12.84 -0.73 4.44
N LYS A 49 -13.81 -0.67 3.52
CA LYS A 49 -13.79 -1.50 2.30
C LYS A 49 -12.62 -1.15 1.38
N ALA A 50 -12.28 0.13 1.26
CA ALA A 50 -11.12 0.56 0.47
C ALA A 50 -9.80 0.05 1.08
N GLN A 51 -9.62 0.21 2.38
CA GLN A 51 -8.46 -0.30 3.12
C GLN A 51 -8.33 -1.82 3.01
N GLN A 52 -9.45 -2.54 3.14
CA GLN A 52 -9.45 -4.00 3.03
C GLN A 52 -8.99 -4.47 1.65
N LYS A 53 -9.46 -3.82 0.58
CA LYS A 53 -9.02 -4.13 -0.80
C LYS A 53 -7.52 -3.88 -0.99
N GLU A 54 -6.99 -2.81 -0.40
CA GLU A 54 -5.56 -2.49 -0.46
C GLU A 54 -4.72 -3.56 0.25
N ILE A 55 -5.16 -4.00 1.44
CA ILE A 55 -4.51 -5.07 2.21
C ILE A 55 -4.52 -6.38 1.42
N GLU A 56 -5.66 -6.75 0.83
CA GLU A 56 -5.81 -7.96 0.02
C GLU A 56 -4.92 -7.90 -1.24
N ALA A 57 -4.90 -6.77 -1.94
CA ALA A 57 -4.02 -6.57 -3.09
C ALA A 57 -2.54 -6.71 -2.72
N MET A 58 -2.14 -6.12 -1.60
CA MET A 58 -0.77 -6.23 -1.09
C MET A 58 -0.41 -7.68 -0.68
N ALA A 59 -1.34 -8.40 -0.03
CA ALA A 59 -1.15 -9.79 0.34
C ALA A 59 -1.00 -10.69 -0.90
N ASN A 60 -1.85 -10.48 -1.92
CA ASN A 60 -1.77 -11.19 -3.19
C ASN A 60 -0.45 -10.90 -3.92
N TYR A 61 -0.03 -9.63 -3.97
CA TYR A 61 1.26 -9.24 -4.55
C TYR A 61 2.43 -9.95 -3.85
N LYS A 62 2.47 -9.94 -2.52
CA LYS A 62 3.50 -10.65 -1.75
C LYS A 62 3.48 -12.15 -2.02
N SER A 63 2.30 -12.75 -2.10
CA SER A 63 2.16 -14.18 -2.40
C SER A 63 2.69 -14.51 -3.79
N LEU A 64 2.36 -13.70 -4.80
CA LEU A 64 2.88 -13.89 -6.17
C LEU A 64 4.40 -13.82 -6.20
N ILE A 65 5.00 -12.77 -5.64
CA ILE A 65 6.45 -12.59 -5.60
C ILE A 65 7.15 -13.76 -4.87
N ASN A 66 6.59 -14.23 -3.75
CA ASN A 66 7.20 -15.31 -2.98
C ASN A 66 7.08 -16.69 -3.65
N ASN A 67 6.06 -16.89 -4.48
CA ASN A 67 5.84 -18.15 -5.18
C ASN A 67 6.49 -18.19 -6.59
N MET A 68 7.03 -17.07 -7.07
CA MET A 68 7.77 -17.06 -8.33
C MET A 68 9.04 -17.93 -8.23
N PRO A 69 9.30 -18.83 -9.22
CA PRO A 69 10.50 -19.68 -9.23
C PRO A 69 11.75 -18.93 -9.72
N ILE A 70 11.82 -17.63 -9.48
CA ILE A 70 12.91 -16.73 -9.85
C ILE A 70 13.39 -15.98 -8.61
N LEU A 71 14.65 -15.57 -8.61
CA LEU A 71 15.15 -14.68 -7.56
C LEU A 71 14.57 -13.30 -7.76
N TYR A 72 14.01 -12.71 -6.70
CA TYR A 72 13.55 -11.34 -6.68
C TYR A 72 14.14 -10.59 -5.52
N MET A 73 14.61 -9.38 -5.82
CA MET A 73 15.04 -8.42 -4.83
C MET A 73 14.57 -7.02 -5.21
N GLN A 74 14.26 -6.24 -4.20
CA GLN A 74 13.95 -4.81 -4.34
C GLN A 74 14.97 -4.03 -3.56
N GLU A 75 15.56 -3.04 -4.21
CA GLU A 75 16.67 -2.27 -3.66
C GLU A 75 16.42 -0.79 -3.80
N GLU A 76 16.83 -0.03 -2.79
CA GLU A 76 16.87 1.43 -2.82
C GLU A 76 18.19 1.88 -3.42
N VAL A 77 18.11 2.82 -4.35
CA VAL A 77 19.28 3.38 -5.03
C VAL A 77 19.78 4.60 -4.27
N ILE A 78 21.01 4.52 -3.80
CA ILE A 78 21.73 5.66 -3.22
C ILE A 78 22.53 6.33 -4.33
N THR A 79 22.31 7.62 -4.52
CA THR A 79 22.97 8.41 -5.54
C THR A 79 23.92 9.44 -4.92
N ASP A 80 24.94 9.83 -5.68
CA ASP A 80 25.78 10.99 -5.39
C ASP A 80 25.02 12.32 -5.65
N LYS A 81 25.74 13.45 -5.50
CA LYS A 81 25.19 14.79 -5.75
C LYS A 81 24.78 15.05 -7.19
N ASN A 82 25.31 14.27 -8.13
CA ASN A 82 25.03 14.36 -9.57
C ASN A 82 23.90 13.41 -10.01
N GLY A 83 23.34 12.62 -9.08
CA GLY A 83 22.31 11.64 -9.36
C GLY A 83 22.85 10.29 -9.88
N THR A 84 24.17 10.07 -9.81
CA THR A 84 24.79 8.80 -10.22
C THR A 84 24.62 7.76 -9.10
N PRO A 85 24.14 6.53 -9.40
CA PRO A 85 24.07 5.45 -8.41
C PRO A 85 25.47 5.08 -7.88
N ILE A 86 25.61 5.06 -6.57
CA ILE A 86 26.86 4.73 -5.90
C ILE A 86 26.72 3.50 -4.97
N GLU A 87 25.49 3.15 -4.61
CA GLU A 87 25.20 2.02 -3.74
C GLU A 87 23.75 1.57 -3.88
N LEU A 88 23.48 0.32 -3.56
CA LEU A 88 22.14 -0.28 -3.48
C LEU A 88 21.90 -0.81 -2.07
N ILE A 89 20.69 -0.62 -1.53
CA ILE A 89 20.31 -1.11 -0.20
C ILE A 89 19.12 -2.05 -0.34
N TYR A 90 19.25 -3.28 0.12
CA TYR A 90 18.16 -4.26 0.10
C TYR A 90 16.96 -3.79 0.92
N ARG A 91 15.78 -3.72 0.29
CA ARG A 91 14.51 -3.38 0.93
C ARG A 91 13.54 -4.56 0.97
N ASN A 92 13.62 -5.44 0.00
CA ASN A 92 12.83 -6.67 0.00
C ASN A 92 13.53 -7.78 -0.78
N VAL A 93 13.26 -9.04 -0.41
CA VAL A 93 13.68 -10.24 -1.16
C VAL A 93 12.56 -11.28 -1.07
N ASN A 94 12.46 -12.19 -2.05
CA ASN A 94 11.49 -13.26 -2.02
C ASN A 94 12.01 -14.53 -1.37
N ALA A 95 11.12 -15.49 -1.14
CA ALA A 95 11.48 -16.78 -0.53
C ALA A 95 12.49 -17.57 -1.37
N HIS A 96 12.52 -17.39 -2.70
CA HIS A 96 13.47 -18.07 -3.57
C HIS A 96 14.90 -17.54 -3.37
N PHE A 97 15.05 -16.21 -3.21
CA PHE A 97 16.33 -15.59 -2.83
C PHE A 97 16.82 -16.10 -1.48
N GLU A 98 15.93 -16.21 -0.48
CA GLU A 98 16.28 -16.68 0.86
C GLU A 98 16.81 -18.12 0.87
N LYS A 99 16.22 -18.99 0.04
CA LYS A 99 16.65 -20.37 -0.12
C LYS A 99 18.04 -20.50 -0.79
N LYS A 100 18.35 -19.61 -1.73
CA LYS A 100 19.58 -19.68 -2.54
C LYS A 100 20.75 -18.97 -1.86
N PHE A 101 20.51 -17.86 -1.15
CA PHE A 101 21.57 -17.01 -0.61
C PHE A 101 21.49 -16.82 0.91
N PHE A 102 20.70 -15.89 1.39
CA PHE A 102 20.66 -15.49 2.80
C PHE A 102 19.23 -15.22 3.24
N ARG A 103 18.93 -15.49 4.51
CA ARG A 103 17.66 -15.14 5.13
C ARG A 103 17.42 -13.63 5.08
N LYS A 104 16.18 -13.24 4.92
CA LYS A 104 15.72 -11.87 4.80
C LYS A 104 16.27 -10.96 5.91
N GLU A 105 16.26 -11.43 7.15
CA GLU A 105 16.72 -10.66 8.33
C GLU A 105 18.22 -10.31 8.26
N LYS A 106 19.00 -11.06 7.48
CA LYS A 106 20.43 -10.82 7.30
C LYS A 106 20.76 -9.87 6.16
N VAL A 107 19.78 -9.55 5.32
CA VAL A 107 19.97 -8.83 4.06
C VAL A 107 19.30 -7.47 4.08
N ILE A 108 18.05 -7.39 4.58
CA ILE A 108 17.28 -6.16 4.56
C ILE A 108 17.96 -5.04 5.34
N GLY A 109 18.04 -3.87 4.69
CA GLY A 109 18.71 -2.67 5.23
C GLY A 109 20.23 -2.67 5.04
N ARG A 110 20.83 -3.75 4.54
CA ARG A 110 22.26 -3.79 4.27
C ARG A 110 22.58 -3.33 2.86
N LYS A 111 23.79 -2.87 2.68
CA LYS A 111 24.35 -2.46 1.38
C LYS A 111 24.60 -3.70 0.53
N ALA A 112 24.28 -3.61 -0.77
CA ALA A 112 24.55 -4.69 -1.71
C ALA A 112 26.05 -4.96 -1.85
N SER A 113 26.90 -3.93 -1.75
CA SER A 113 28.36 -4.06 -1.72
C SER A 113 28.89 -4.92 -0.57
N GLU A 114 28.21 -4.96 0.57
CA GLU A 114 28.60 -5.81 1.72
C GLU A 114 28.30 -7.29 1.49
N ILE A 115 27.35 -7.59 0.59
CA ILE A 115 26.85 -8.95 0.34
C ILE A 115 27.44 -9.52 -0.95
N PHE A 116 27.43 -8.72 -2.02
CA PHE A 116 27.88 -9.11 -3.36
C PHE A 116 28.77 -8.03 -4.00
N LEU A 117 29.90 -7.73 -3.40
CA LEU A 117 30.83 -6.68 -3.86
C LEU A 117 31.20 -6.80 -5.33
N GLU A 118 31.48 -8.02 -5.82
CA GLU A 118 31.93 -8.28 -7.19
C GLU A 118 30.85 -7.95 -8.24
N SER A 119 29.56 -8.00 -7.88
CA SER A 119 28.46 -7.69 -8.80
C SER A 119 28.11 -6.21 -8.86
N MET A 120 28.61 -5.40 -7.93
CA MET A 120 28.21 -3.98 -7.85
C MET A 120 28.50 -3.14 -9.09
N PRO A 121 29.71 -3.23 -9.74
CA PRO A 121 29.98 -2.37 -10.89
C PRO A 121 28.97 -2.53 -12.05
N PRO A 122 28.65 -3.74 -12.55
CA PRO A 122 27.66 -3.90 -13.59
C PRO A 122 26.24 -3.52 -13.13
N PHE A 123 25.85 -3.85 -11.89
CA PHE A 123 24.53 -3.49 -11.39
C PHE A 123 24.33 -1.99 -11.27
N LEU A 124 25.30 -1.23 -10.76
CA LEU A 124 25.25 0.23 -10.71
C LEU A 124 25.18 0.85 -12.10
N HIS A 125 25.97 0.33 -13.06
CA HIS A 125 25.95 0.80 -14.43
C HIS A 125 24.55 0.62 -15.07
N PHE A 126 23.98 -0.57 -15.01
CA PHE A 126 22.66 -0.83 -15.59
C PHE A 126 21.54 -0.12 -14.82
N THR A 127 21.68 0.08 -13.52
CA THR A 127 20.76 0.90 -12.70
C THR A 127 20.76 2.35 -13.19
N GLN A 128 21.93 2.92 -13.50
CA GLN A 128 22.03 4.27 -14.07
C GLN A 128 21.26 4.38 -15.40
N ILE A 129 21.43 3.41 -16.29
CA ILE A 129 20.72 3.39 -17.58
C ILE A 129 19.21 3.28 -17.36
N ALA A 130 18.78 2.35 -16.50
CA ALA A 130 17.36 2.15 -16.19
C ALA A 130 16.69 3.39 -15.61
N LEU A 131 17.37 4.12 -14.72
CA LEU A 131 16.86 5.36 -14.14
C LEU A 131 16.80 6.50 -15.16
N SER A 132 17.86 6.67 -15.98
CA SER A 132 17.94 7.77 -16.95
C SER A 132 16.97 7.61 -18.12
N GLU A 133 16.78 6.38 -18.61
CA GLU A 133 15.93 6.07 -19.73
C GLU A 133 14.50 5.65 -19.35
N ASN A 134 14.26 5.41 -18.05
CA ASN A 134 13.00 4.87 -17.52
C ASN A 134 12.54 3.60 -18.25
N LYS A 135 13.48 2.70 -18.53
CA LYS A 135 13.25 1.45 -19.24
C LYS A 135 13.59 0.23 -18.39
N ILE A 136 13.06 -0.91 -18.78
CA ILE A 136 13.48 -2.21 -18.27
C ILE A 136 14.79 -2.57 -18.99
N ILE A 137 15.81 -2.92 -18.22
CA ILE A 137 17.12 -3.33 -18.72
C ILE A 137 17.28 -4.83 -18.46
N THR A 138 17.74 -5.55 -19.46
CA THR A 138 18.07 -6.99 -19.34
C THR A 138 19.53 -7.21 -19.70
N PHE A 139 20.26 -7.95 -18.86
CA PHE A 139 21.64 -8.27 -19.10
C PHE A 139 22.02 -9.62 -18.50
N PRO A 140 22.89 -10.42 -19.12
CA PRO A 140 23.39 -11.65 -18.55
C PRO A 140 24.44 -11.36 -17.46
N TYR A 141 24.41 -12.14 -16.39
CA TYR A 141 25.40 -12.05 -15.33
C TYR A 141 25.78 -13.44 -14.80
N TYR A 142 27.07 -13.70 -14.70
CA TYR A 142 27.63 -14.93 -14.14
C TYR A 142 28.01 -14.73 -12.68
N PHE A 143 27.27 -15.37 -11.78
CA PHE A 143 27.60 -15.40 -10.36
C PHE A 143 28.65 -16.47 -10.06
N LYS A 144 29.92 -16.10 -10.09
CA LYS A 144 31.05 -16.99 -9.87
C LYS A 144 30.97 -17.81 -8.59
N LYS A 145 30.49 -17.18 -7.50
CA LYS A 145 30.39 -17.79 -6.18
C LYS A 145 29.45 -18.99 -6.13
N ILE A 146 28.47 -19.06 -6.97
CA ILE A 146 27.48 -20.15 -7.05
C ILE A 146 27.50 -20.87 -8.41
N ASN A 147 28.46 -20.53 -9.28
CA ASN A 147 28.65 -21.12 -10.60
C ASN A 147 27.37 -21.17 -11.45
N THR A 148 26.66 -20.04 -11.50
CA THR A 148 25.33 -19.96 -12.14
C THR A 148 25.26 -18.74 -13.02
N PHE A 149 24.74 -18.90 -14.25
CA PHE A 149 24.37 -17.80 -15.14
C PHE A 149 22.94 -17.35 -14.86
N TYR A 150 22.74 -16.04 -14.85
CA TYR A 150 21.40 -15.43 -14.70
C TYR A 150 21.19 -14.40 -15.79
N ASP A 151 19.98 -14.38 -16.35
CA ASP A 151 19.47 -13.23 -17.05
C ASP A 151 18.83 -12.31 -16.02
N ILE A 152 19.44 -11.15 -15.84
CA ILE A 152 19.01 -10.14 -14.90
C ILE A 152 18.03 -9.20 -15.62
N VAL A 153 16.83 -9.05 -15.06
CA VAL A 153 15.85 -8.06 -15.50
C VAL A 153 15.74 -7.01 -14.41
N LEU A 154 16.11 -5.78 -14.72
CA LEU A 154 16.12 -4.64 -13.82
C LEU A 154 15.08 -3.61 -14.27
N LYS A 155 14.16 -3.27 -13.37
CA LYS A 155 13.15 -2.23 -13.55
C LYS A 155 13.33 -1.14 -12.50
N ALA A 156 13.64 0.07 -12.95
CA ALA A 156 13.74 1.22 -12.06
C ALA A 156 12.39 1.90 -11.85
N ASN A 157 12.20 2.44 -10.65
CA ASN A 157 11.13 3.36 -10.32
C ASN A 157 11.77 4.69 -9.86
N PRO A 158 11.90 5.67 -10.77
CA PRO A 158 12.59 6.93 -10.49
C PRO A 158 11.92 7.76 -9.39
N GLN A 159 10.58 7.62 -9.21
CA GLN A 159 9.82 8.43 -8.25
C GLN A 159 10.22 8.15 -6.80
N ASN A 160 10.49 6.90 -6.46
CA ASN A 160 10.85 6.48 -5.11
C ASN A 160 12.30 6.00 -4.97
N LYS A 161 13.11 6.13 -6.04
CA LYS A 161 14.50 5.67 -6.12
C LYS A 161 14.66 4.18 -5.79
N MET A 162 13.71 3.37 -6.23
CA MET A 162 13.73 1.93 -6.03
C MET A 162 14.00 1.23 -7.36
N ILE A 163 14.62 0.05 -7.28
CA ILE A 163 14.72 -0.88 -8.40
C ILE A 163 14.16 -2.23 -7.99
N ASP A 164 13.48 -2.87 -8.91
CA ASP A 164 13.09 -4.27 -8.84
C ASP A 164 14.03 -5.08 -9.71
N VAL A 165 14.66 -6.09 -9.15
CA VAL A 165 15.62 -6.96 -9.83
C VAL A 165 15.10 -8.38 -9.82
N PHE A 166 14.99 -8.97 -10.99
CA PHE A 166 14.61 -10.36 -11.21
C PHE A 166 15.79 -11.10 -11.83
N CYS A 167 16.18 -12.24 -11.26
CA CYS A 167 17.24 -13.07 -11.79
C CYS A 167 16.66 -14.42 -12.22
N LEU A 168 16.69 -14.66 -13.51
CA LEU A 168 16.25 -15.90 -14.14
C LEU A 168 17.46 -16.80 -14.36
N ASP A 169 17.44 -18.02 -13.80
CA ASP A 169 18.52 -18.99 -13.98
C ASP A 169 18.56 -19.44 -15.45
N SER A 170 19.67 -19.17 -16.13
CA SER A 170 19.90 -19.50 -17.54
C SER A 170 21.09 -20.47 -17.72
N THR A 171 21.44 -21.21 -16.69
CA THR A 171 22.61 -22.09 -16.68
C THR A 171 22.47 -23.27 -17.68
N GLU A 172 21.25 -23.69 -18.02
CA GLU A 172 20.96 -24.85 -18.89
C GLU A 172 20.57 -24.45 -20.34
N LEU A 173 20.71 -23.18 -20.69
CA LEU A 173 20.47 -22.68 -22.05
C LEU A 173 21.81 -22.50 -22.77
#